data_c534b65b20e2de88618d2edd83bfde29
#
_entry.id   c534b65b20e2de88618d2edd83bfde29
#
_cell.length_a   1.000
_cell.length_b   1.000
_cell.length_c   1.000
_cell.angle_alpha   90.00
_cell.angle_beta   90.00
_cell.angle_gamma   90.00
#
_symmetry.space_group_name_H-M   'P 1'
#
loop_
_entity.id
_entity.type
_entity.pdbx_description
1 polymer ?
#
loop_
_entity_poly.entity_id
_entity_poly.type
_entity_poly.pdbx_seq_one_letter_code
_entity_poly.pdbx_strand_id
1 'polypeptide(L)'
;MKTSKLLPSLALGTLLLAGCAGTQTASNEQGPDPRMAAFEETLKAVEAERKKAASVGGEWRDIGKIIKKAKAAAAKGDFDKASKLLEEARFQARMGYQQAMEQRNAGPRYQ
;
A
#
# COMPACT_ATOMS: atom_id res chain seq x y z
N MET A 1 -53.14 57.06 6.97
CA MET A 1 -52.64 57.06 6.77
C MET A 1 -51.71 56.30 6.98
N LYS A 2 -51.29 55.70 6.71
CA LYS A 2 -50.54 55.17 6.71
C LYS A 2 -49.92 54.19 6.89
N THR A 3 -49.53 53.49 6.60
CA THR A 3 -48.92 52.96 6.64
C THR A 3 -48.20 52.02 6.70
N SER A 4 -47.62 51.53 6.42
CA SER A 4 -46.88 50.84 6.62
C SER A 4 -46.51 49.80 6.74
N LYS A 5 -45.98 49.20 6.52
CA LYS A 5 -45.35 48.51 6.64
C LYS A 5 -44.73 47.56 6.53
N LEU A 6 -44.19 46.97 6.37
CA LEU A 6 -43.46 46.35 6.47
C LEU A 6 -43.01 45.35 6.44
N LEU A 7 -42.37 44.64 6.22
CA LEU A 7 -41.64 44.06 6.30
C LEU A 7 -41.01 43.09 6.23
N PRO A 8 -40.46 42.41 6.05
CA PRO A 8 -39.63 41.79 6.01
C PRO A 8 -39.02 40.77 6.13
N SER A 9 -38.40 40.38 5.93
CA SER A 9 -37.90 39.42 6.19
C SER A 9 -37.54 38.43 5.80
N LEU A 10 -36.96 38.00 5.76
CA LEU A 10 -36.50 37.12 5.76
C LEU A 10 -35.72 36.39 5.37
N ALA A 11 -35.32 36.13 4.98
CA ALA A 11 -34.32 35.72 4.64
C ALA A 11 -33.58 34.84 5.30
N LEU A 12 -33.68 34.01 5.23
CA LEU A 12 -33.13 33.28 5.88
C LEU A 12 -32.68 32.14 5.48
N GLY A 13 -32.11 31.66 5.60
CA GLY A 13 -31.95 30.50 5.45
C GLY A 13 -31.11 29.78 4.74
N THR A 14 -30.59 29.88 4.21
CA THR A 14 -30.06 29.21 3.29
C THR A 14 -28.82 28.72 3.47
N LEU A 15 -28.38 28.90 4.27
CA LEU A 15 -27.21 28.64 4.38
C LEU A 15 -26.63 27.49 4.67
N LEU A 16 -27.19 26.71 4.87
CA LEU A 16 -26.69 25.63 5.36
C LEU A 16 -25.98 24.75 4.58
N LEU A 17 -26.12 24.75 3.45
CA LEU A 17 -25.61 23.78 2.68
C LEU A 17 -24.17 23.83 2.50
N ALA A 18 -23.57 24.80 2.63
CA ALA A 18 -22.20 24.91 2.38
C ALA A 18 -21.35 24.05 3.25
N GLY A 19 -21.82 23.70 4.36
CA GLY A 19 -21.04 22.92 5.24
C GLY A 19 -20.71 21.54 4.75
N CYS A 20 -21.58 21.00 3.93
CA CYS A 20 -21.35 19.66 3.49
C CYS A 20 -20.18 19.55 2.54
N ALA A 21 -20.04 20.51 1.72
CA ALA A 21 -18.96 20.48 0.76
C ALA A 21 -17.62 20.59 1.45
N GLY A 22 -17.55 21.35 2.50
CA GLY A 22 -16.31 21.50 3.21
C GLY A 22 -15.86 20.22 3.87
N THR A 23 -16.80 19.40 4.27
CA THR A 23 -16.44 18.16 4.92
C THR A 23 -15.76 17.20 3.98
N GLN A 24 -16.20 17.14 2.74
CA GLN A 24 -15.56 16.28 1.78
C GLN A 24 -14.16 16.73 1.43
N THR A 25 -13.95 18.02 1.39
CA THR A 25 -12.64 18.55 1.08
C THR A 25 -11.66 18.24 2.21
N ALA A 26 -12.13 18.29 3.42
CA ALA A 26 -11.27 18.02 4.56
C ALA A 26 -10.77 16.58 4.55
N SER A 27 -11.58 15.65 4.09
CA SER A 27 -11.15 14.26 4.06
C SER A 27 -10.05 14.01 3.03
N ASN A 28 -9.93 14.86 2.03
CA ASN A 28 -8.87 14.71 1.05
C ASN A 28 -7.55 15.29 1.52
N GLU A 29 -7.58 16.10 2.54
CA GLU A 29 -6.37 16.69 3.07
C GLU A 29 -5.71 15.83 4.14
N GLN A 30 -6.30 14.73 4.46
CA GLN A 30 -5.68 13.79 5.36
C GLN A 30 -4.48 13.20 4.62
N GLY A 31 -3.34 13.33 5.16
CA GLY A 31 -2.10 12.90 4.56
C GLY A 31 -2.14 11.49 3.98
N PRO A 32 -0.99 10.94 3.61
CA PRO A 32 -0.93 9.65 2.94
C PRO A 32 -1.59 8.56 3.77
N ASP A 33 -2.21 7.61 3.08
CA ASP A 33 -2.88 6.50 3.72
C ASP A 33 -1.87 5.72 4.58
N PRO A 34 -2.15 5.51 5.87
CA PRO A 34 -1.25 4.77 6.74
C PRO A 34 -1.01 3.34 6.27
N ARG A 35 -1.92 2.78 5.50
CA ARG A 35 -1.74 1.46 4.92
C ARG A 35 -0.64 1.46 3.85
N MET A 36 -0.48 2.56 3.15
CA MET A 36 0.60 2.70 2.17
C MET A 36 1.96 2.73 2.87
N ALA A 37 2.07 3.43 4.00
CA ALA A 37 3.30 3.46 4.77
C ALA A 37 3.66 2.08 5.29
N ALA A 38 2.68 1.34 5.79
CA ALA A 38 2.89 -0.02 6.26
C ALA A 38 3.30 -0.95 5.11
N PHE A 39 2.70 -0.78 3.96
CA PHE A 39 3.07 -1.53 2.76
C PHE A 39 4.52 -1.27 2.36
N GLU A 40 4.93 -0.01 2.34
CA GLU A 40 6.29 0.36 1.96
C GLU A 40 7.33 -0.19 2.92
N GLU A 41 7.00 -0.21 4.21
CA GLU A 41 7.89 -0.77 5.21
C GLU A 41 8.06 -2.27 5.01
N THR A 42 6.96 -2.98 4.77
CA THR A 42 7.01 -4.41 4.48
C THR A 42 7.77 -4.67 3.17
N LEU A 43 7.55 -3.83 2.17
CA LEU A 43 8.24 -3.95 0.91
C LEU A 43 9.77 -3.85 1.08
N LYS A 44 10.23 -2.93 1.91
CA LYS A 44 11.66 -2.81 2.20
C LYS A 44 12.22 -4.08 2.80
N ALA A 45 11.48 -4.69 3.72
CA ALA A 45 11.90 -5.94 4.35
C ALA A 45 11.96 -7.07 3.32
N VAL A 46 10.98 -7.15 2.44
CA VAL A 46 10.92 -8.17 1.40
C VAL A 46 12.08 -7.99 0.41
N GLU A 47 12.36 -6.76 0.03
CA GLU A 47 13.47 -6.50 -0.89
C GLU A 47 14.83 -6.79 -0.26
N ALA A 48 14.97 -6.60 1.05
CA ALA A 48 16.17 -6.97 1.75
C ALA A 48 16.38 -8.48 1.72
N GLU A 49 15.31 -9.25 1.93
CA GLU A 49 15.39 -10.70 1.85
C GLU A 49 15.65 -11.17 0.42
N ARG A 50 15.09 -10.49 -0.57
CA ARG A 50 15.37 -10.74 -1.97
C ARG A 50 16.85 -10.54 -2.28
N LYS A 51 17.44 -9.45 -1.82
CA LYS A 51 18.86 -9.18 -2.02
C LYS A 51 19.73 -10.25 -1.34
N LYS A 52 19.31 -10.69 -0.16
CA LYS A 52 20.01 -11.73 0.55
C LYS A 52 20.01 -13.03 -0.26
N ALA A 53 18.87 -13.38 -0.82
CA ALA A 53 18.77 -14.55 -1.69
C ALA A 53 19.65 -14.39 -2.93
N ALA A 54 19.63 -13.22 -3.55
CA ALA A 54 20.42 -12.93 -4.73
C ALA A 54 21.93 -13.07 -4.45
N SER A 55 22.37 -12.69 -3.25
CA SER A 55 23.79 -12.72 -2.89
C SER A 55 24.35 -14.14 -2.87
N VAL A 56 23.51 -15.15 -2.78
CA VAL A 56 23.91 -16.55 -2.79
C VAL A 56 23.42 -17.31 -4.02
N GLY A 57 22.91 -16.56 -5.00
CA GLY A 57 22.39 -17.17 -6.24
C GLY A 57 21.05 -17.85 -6.07
N GLY A 58 20.36 -17.57 -4.98
CA GLY A 58 19.05 -18.17 -4.69
C GLY A 58 17.86 -17.32 -5.04
N GLU A 59 18.03 -16.24 -5.77
CA GLU A 59 16.90 -15.41 -6.17
C GLU A 59 16.10 -16.10 -7.26
N TRP A 60 14.86 -16.41 -6.95
CA TRP A 60 13.97 -17.00 -7.92
C TRP A 60 13.38 -15.94 -8.85
N ARG A 61 13.23 -16.32 -10.10
CA ARG A 61 12.81 -15.39 -11.16
C ARG A 61 11.48 -14.70 -10.90
N ASP A 62 10.56 -15.38 -10.23
CA ASP A 62 9.23 -14.84 -10.03
C ASP A 62 9.12 -13.81 -8.91
N ILE A 63 10.11 -13.74 -8.02
CA ILE A 63 10.08 -12.80 -6.90
C ILE A 63 9.87 -11.36 -7.38
N GLY A 64 10.63 -10.95 -8.38
CA GLY A 64 10.51 -9.60 -8.94
C GLY A 64 9.14 -9.35 -9.54
N LYS A 65 8.56 -10.34 -10.19
CA LYS A 65 7.22 -10.21 -10.78
C LYS A 65 6.15 -10.07 -9.72
N ILE A 66 6.27 -10.84 -8.64
CA ILE A 66 5.33 -10.80 -7.54
C ILE A 66 5.38 -9.43 -6.85
N ILE A 67 6.57 -8.92 -6.60
CA ILE A 67 6.75 -7.59 -6.01
C ILE A 67 6.10 -6.52 -6.89
N LYS A 68 6.26 -6.64 -8.20
CA LYS A 68 5.67 -5.69 -9.12
C LYS A 68 4.15 -5.72 -9.06
N LYS A 69 3.56 -6.90 -8.97
CA LYS A 69 2.12 -7.05 -8.80
C LYS A 69 1.67 -6.48 -7.46
N ALA A 70 2.45 -6.66 -6.40
CA ALA A 70 2.14 -6.12 -5.09
C ALA A 70 2.09 -4.58 -5.13
N LYS A 71 3.07 -3.97 -5.77
CA LYS A 71 3.09 -2.51 -5.93
C LYS A 71 1.88 -2.02 -6.71
N ALA A 72 1.50 -2.73 -7.76
CA ALA A 72 0.33 -2.36 -8.56
C ALA A 72 -0.96 -2.47 -7.75
N ALA A 73 -1.09 -3.51 -6.93
CA ALA A 73 -2.26 -3.67 -6.06
C ALA A 73 -2.33 -2.56 -5.02
N ALA A 74 -1.21 -2.21 -4.40
CA ALA A 74 -1.14 -1.12 -3.42
C ALA A 74 -1.52 0.21 -4.06
N ALA A 75 -1.07 0.46 -5.29
CA ALA A 75 -1.39 1.69 -6.00
C ALA A 75 -2.89 1.83 -6.28
N LYS A 76 -3.61 0.71 -6.33
CA LYS A 76 -5.06 0.71 -6.51
C LYS A 76 -5.81 0.72 -5.19
N GLY A 77 -5.10 0.73 -4.07
CA GLY A 77 -5.71 0.68 -2.74
C GLY A 77 -6.08 -0.73 -2.28
N ASP A 78 -5.71 -1.76 -3.03
CA ASP A 78 -6.00 -3.14 -2.64
C ASP A 78 -4.86 -3.68 -1.77
N PHE A 79 -4.83 -3.24 -0.53
CA PHE A 79 -3.75 -3.56 0.39
C PHE A 79 -3.80 -5.01 0.89
N ASP A 80 -4.97 -5.63 0.90
CA ASP A 80 -5.06 -7.04 1.25
C ASP A 80 -4.36 -7.91 0.22
N LYS A 81 -4.61 -7.64 -1.05
CA LYS A 81 -3.94 -8.33 -2.14
C LYS A 81 -2.45 -8.02 -2.16
N ALA A 82 -2.11 -6.75 -1.96
CA ALA A 82 -0.71 -6.32 -1.92
C ALA A 82 0.06 -7.04 -0.81
N SER A 83 -0.51 -7.16 0.37
CA SER A 83 0.11 -7.84 1.49
C SER A 83 0.33 -9.32 1.21
N LYS A 84 -0.66 -9.98 0.64
CA LYS A 84 -0.53 -11.41 0.30
C LYS A 84 0.57 -11.63 -0.73
N LEU A 85 0.67 -10.75 -1.71
CA LEU A 85 1.73 -10.85 -2.71
C LEU A 85 3.11 -10.62 -2.10
N LEU A 86 3.23 -9.68 -1.17
CA LEU A 86 4.51 -9.47 -0.47
C LEU A 86 4.88 -10.68 0.38
N GLU A 87 3.92 -11.31 1.04
CA GLU A 87 4.19 -12.52 1.81
C GLU A 87 4.67 -13.65 0.92
N GLU A 88 4.06 -13.80 -0.27
CA GLU A 88 4.50 -14.79 -1.23
C GLU A 88 5.92 -14.51 -1.71
N ALA A 89 6.23 -13.27 -2.06
CA ALA A 89 7.56 -12.89 -2.47
C ALA A 89 8.58 -13.16 -1.37
N ARG A 90 8.21 -12.86 -0.14
CA ARG A 90 9.05 -13.09 1.03
C ARG A 90 9.34 -14.56 1.24
N PHE A 91 8.29 -15.37 1.14
CA PHE A 91 8.42 -16.82 1.25
C PHE A 91 9.39 -17.36 0.19
N GLN A 92 9.22 -16.95 -1.05
CA GLN A 92 10.10 -17.39 -2.14
C GLN A 92 11.54 -16.94 -1.92
N ALA A 93 11.74 -15.73 -1.41
CA ALA A 93 13.08 -15.23 -1.14
C ALA A 93 13.77 -16.07 -0.05
N ARG A 94 13.05 -16.40 1.00
CA ARG A 94 13.58 -17.22 2.08
C ARG A 94 13.89 -18.64 1.62
N MET A 95 12.99 -19.23 0.86
CA MET A 95 13.19 -20.57 0.35
C MET A 95 14.35 -20.62 -0.64
N GLY A 96 14.44 -19.63 -1.51
CA GLY A 96 15.56 -19.54 -2.45
C GLY A 96 16.89 -19.40 -1.74
N TYR A 97 16.95 -18.58 -0.71
CA TYR A 97 18.16 -18.45 0.10
C TYR A 97 18.54 -19.77 0.77
N GLN A 98 17.56 -20.39 1.42
CA GLN A 98 17.80 -21.65 2.12
C GLN A 98 18.29 -22.72 1.16
N GLN A 99 17.63 -22.87 0.03
CA GLN A 99 18.01 -23.86 -0.96
C GLN A 99 19.43 -23.63 -1.48
N ALA A 100 19.78 -22.39 -1.75
CA ALA A 100 21.13 -22.05 -2.20
C ALA A 100 22.20 -22.39 -1.15
N MET A 101 21.90 -22.13 0.11
CA MET A 101 22.79 -22.45 1.19
C MET A 101 22.95 -23.95 1.39
N GLU A 102 21.87 -24.68 1.28
CA GLU A 102 21.91 -26.15 1.38
C GLU A 102 22.76 -26.75 0.27
N GLN A 103 22.59 -26.27 -0.95
CA GLN A 103 23.38 -26.74 -2.10
C GLN A 103 24.85 -26.40 -1.94
N ARG A 104 25.16 -25.22 -1.40
CA ARG A 104 26.53 -24.81 -1.16
C ARG A 104 27.21 -25.72 -0.13
N ASN A 105 26.47 -26.07 0.92
CA ASN A 105 27.00 -26.88 2.00
C ASN A 105 27.04 -28.37 1.68
N ALA A 106 26.26 -28.80 0.68
CA ALA A 106 26.22 -30.21 0.31
C ALA A 106 27.49 -30.70 -0.37
N GLY A 107 28.23 -29.77 -0.97
CA GLY A 107 29.44 -30.11 -1.71
C GLY A 107 29.17 -30.93 -2.96
N PRO A 108 30.20 -31.18 -3.75
CA PRO A 108 30.06 -32.00 -4.94
C PRO A 108 29.91 -33.46 -4.56
N ARG A 109 28.81 -34.04 -4.98
CA ARG A 109 28.64 -35.48 -4.82
C ARG A 109 29.15 -36.15 -6.09
N TYR A 110 30.39 -36.54 -6.04
CA TYR A 110 30.91 -37.38 -7.10
C TYR A 110 30.61 -38.84 -6.73
N GLN A 111 29.80 -39.43 -7.52
CA GLN A 111 29.63 -40.90 -7.43
C GLN A 111 30.33 -41.52 -8.61
#